data_b974ea2bbddd69e536efb390b1724d11
#
_entry.id   b974ea2bbddd69e536efb390b1724d11
#
_cell.length_a   1.000
_cell.length_b   1.000
_cell.length_c   1.000
_cell.angle_alpha   90.00
_cell.angle_beta   90.00
_cell.angle_gamma   90.00
#
_symmetry.space_group_name_H-M   'P 1'
#
loop_
_entity.id
_entity.type
_entity.pdbx_description
1 polymer ?
#
loop_
_entity_poly.entity_id
_entity_poly.type
_entity_poly.pdbx_seq_one_letter_code
_entity_poly.pdbx_strand_id
1 'polypeptide(L)'
;GMVANAANALGMTVVGCDPFITPAAAWSLAPSVKQAATYDEIFKTCDYISLHVPATAQTKNMINEKSIAMMKDGVRIINLARADLVCADDMKKALSDGKVAKYVTDFADDIVLGVENVIVLPHLGASTPESEDNCAVMAAHEIIDYLENGNIKNSVNLPNATMNAVGTKVCVIHKNIPTLIAAMT
;
A
#
# COMPACT_ATOMS: atom_id res chain seq x y z
N GLY A 1 5.71 -4.00 2.41
CA GLY A 1 6.91 -4.81 2.71
C GLY A 1 8.08 -3.96 3.17
N MET A 2 8.63 -3.06 2.35
CA MET A 2 9.85 -2.28 2.68
C MET A 2 9.75 -1.52 4.00
N VAL A 3 8.66 -0.79 4.25
CA VAL A 3 8.46 -0.07 5.51
C VAL A 3 8.44 -1.02 6.71
N ALA A 4 7.76 -2.16 6.58
CA ALA A 4 7.72 -3.18 7.64
C ALA A 4 9.13 -3.72 7.96
N ASN A 5 9.92 -4.03 6.94
CA ASN A 5 11.29 -4.51 7.12
C ASN A 5 12.21 -3.44 7.71
N ALA A 6 12.06 -2.17 7.28
CA ALA A 6 12.84 -1.06 7.83
C ALA A 6 12.49 -0.82 9.31
N ALA A 7 11.22 -0.81 9.68
CA ALA A 7 10.78 -0.67 11.06
C ALA A 7 11.30 -1.82 11.93
N ASN A 8 11.26 -3.05 11.40
CA ASN A 8 11.84 -4.22 12.09
C ASN A 8 13.35 -4.08 12.30
N ALA A 9 14.09 -3.60 11.31
CA ALA A 9 15.52 -3.36 11.40
C ALA A 9 15.88 -2.26 12.43
N LEU A 10 14.95 -1.32 12.68
CA LEU A 10 15.06 -0.32 13.75
C LEU A 10 14.68 -0.87 15.15
N GLY A 11 14.40 -2.16 15.27
CA GLY A 11 14.06 -2.81 16.54
C GLY A 11 12.59 -2.70 16.95
N MET A 12 11.69 -2.24 16.07
CA MET A 12 10.27 -2.18 16.36
C MET A 12 9.62 -3.58 16.21
N THR A 13 8.63 -3.85 17.05
CA THR A 13 7.73 -4.99 16.82
C THR A 13 6.74 -4.61 15.73
N VAL A 14 6.77 -5.32 14.61
CA VAL A 14 5.95 -5.01 13.44
C VAL A 14 4.79 -5.99 13.31
N VAL A 15 3.58 -5.44 13.13
CA VAL A 15 2.35 -6.19 12.87
C VAL A 15 1.74 -5.63 11.58
N GLY A 16 1.37 -6.49 10.65
CA GLY A 16 0.78 -6.12 9.35
C GLY A 16 -0.57 -6.79 9.12
N CYS A 17 -1.48 -6.05 8.50
CA CYS A 17 -2.76 -6.57 8.00
C CYS A 17 -2.89 -6.23 6.53
N ASP A 18 -2.86 -7.26 5.69
CA ASP A 18 -3.07 -7.15 4.24
C ASP A 18 -3.85 -8.39 3.77
N PRO A 19 -5.17 -8.24 3.50
CA PRO A 19 -5.99 -9.37 3.04
C PRO A 19 -5.66 -9.82 1.61
N PHE A 20 -4.87 -9.06 0.88
CA PHE A 20 -4.50 -9.34 -0.52
C PHE A 20 -3.01 -9.64 -0.70
N ILE A 21 -2.27 -9.88 0.38
CA ILE A 21 -0.84 -10.16 0.30
C ILE A 21 -0.57 -11.36 -0.60
N THR A 22 0.32 -11.18 -1.58
CA THR A 22 0.74 -12.30 -2.43
C THR A 22 1.79 -13.15 -1.71
N PRO A 23 1.91 -14.45 -2.06
CA PRO A 23 2.96 -15.30 -1.51
C PRO A 23 4.36 -14.70 -1.69
N ALA A 24 4.66 -14.13 -2.86
CA ALA A 24 5.95 -13.47 -3.12
C ALA A 24 6.20 -12.27 -2.20
N ALA A 25 5.18 -11.45 -1.96
CA ALA A 25 5.29 -10.32 -1.02
C ALA A 25 5.47 -10.79 0.43
N ALA A 26 4.77 -11.86 0.83
CA ALA A 26 4.93 -12.45 2.15
C ALA A 26 6.35 -13.00 2.38
N TRP A 27 6.93 -13.67 1.38
CA TRP A 27 8.31 -14.15 1.44
C TRP A 27 9.37 -13.04 1.51
N SER A 28 9.02 -11.81 1.15
CA SER A 28 9.91 -10.65 1.24
C SER A 28 9.91 -9.97 2.61
N LEU A 29 9.01 -10.38 3.51
CA LEU A 29 8.93 -9.82 4.86
C LEU A 29 9.98 -10.44 5.79
N ALA A 30 10.49 -9.65 6.72
CA ALA A 30 11.31 -10.18 7.81
C ALA A 30 10.50 -11.21 8.63
N PRO A 31 11.12 -12.34 9.03
CA PRO A 31 10.39 -13.43 9.71
C PRO A 31 9.72 -13.04 11.03
N SER A 32 10.14 -11.94 11.64
CA SER A 32 9.59 -11.40 12.89
C SER A 32 8.34 -10.53 12.69
N VAL A 33 8.00 -10.16 11.45
CA VAL A 33 6.76 -9.44 11.14
C VAL A 33 5.58 -10.37 11.38
N LYS A 34 4.67 -9.94 12.25
CA LYS A 34 3.47 -10.72 12.61
C LYS A 34 2.28 -10.31 11.75
N GLN A 35 1.42 -11.27 11.46
CA GLN A 35 0.14 -10.99 10.80
C GLN A 35 -0.94 -10.66 11.84
N ALA A 36 -1.68 -9.58 11.60
CA ALA A 36 -2.97 -9.32 12.26
C ALA A 36 -4.10 -9.83 11.36
N ALA A 37 -5.13 -10.41 11.96
CA ALA A 37 -6.28 -10.92 11.23
C ALA A 37 -7.21 -9.79 10.76
N THR A 38 -7.25 -8.67 11.45
CA THR A 38 -8.12 -7.52 11.17
C THR A 38 -7.43 -6.19 11.41
N TYR A 39 -7.96 -5.11 10.81
CA TYR A 39 -7.51 -3.75 11.10
C TYR A 39 -7.77 -3.36 12.56
N ASP A 40 -8.84 -3.85 13.17
CA ASP A 40 -9.16 -3.59 14.58
C ASP A 40 -8.04 -4.06 15.52
N GLU A 41 -7.39 -5.18 15.21
CA GLU A 41 -6.25 -5.66 15.97
C GLU A 41 -5.07 -4.69 15.90
N ILE A 42 -4.79 -4.13 14.70
CA ILE A 42 -3.79 -3.08 14.51
C ILE A 42 -4.17 -1.85 15.36
N PHE A 43 -5.42 -1.40 15.26
CA PHE A 43 -5.87 -0.20 15.98
C PHE A 43 -5.71 -0.36 17.51
N LYS A 44 -6.07 -1.50 18.05
CA LYS A 44 -6.03 -1.75 19.51
C LYS A 44 -4.62 -1.94 20.07
N THR A 45 -3.67 -2.39 19.28
CA THR A 45 -2.39 -2.88 19.80
C THR A 45 -1.19 -2.04 19.42
N CYS A 46 -1.25 -1.24 18.35
CA CYS A 46 -0.09 -0.53 17.83
C CYS A 46 0.06 0.88 18.41
N ASP A 47 1.31 1.30 18.61
CA ASP A 47 1.68 2.66 19.04
C ASP A 47 1.90 3.58 17.82
N TYR A 48 2.24 2.98 16.68
CA TYR A 48 2.42 3.63 15.37
C TYR A 48 1.59 2.89 14.34
N ILE A 49 0.84 3.62 13.53
CA ILE A 49 0.03 3.06 12.44
C ILE A 49 0.43 3.75 11.14
N SER A 50 0.85 2.95 10.15
CA SER A 50 1.20 3.44 8.82
C SER A 50 0.27 2.83 7.77
N LEU A 51 -0.34 3.68 6.96
CA LEU A 51 -1.33 3.29 5.94
C LEU A 51 -0.64 3.03 4.60
N HIS A 52 -0.96 1.89 3.98
CA HIS A 52 -0.40 1.44 2.70
C HIS A 52 -1.46 0.81 1.79
N VAL A 53 -2.71 1.20 1.95
CA VAL A 53 -3.85 0.67 1.19
C VAL A 53 -4.30 1.64 0.10
N PRO A 54 -4.88 1.16 -1.02
CA PRO A 54 -5.48 2.03 -2.02
C PRO A 54 -6.75 2.70 -1.49
N ALA A 55 -7.12 3.85 -2.05
CA ALA A 55 -8.43 4.45 -1.82
C ALA A 55 -9.51 3.68 -2.59
N THR A 56 -10.42 3.06 -1.86
CA THR A 56 -11.57 2.31 -2.37
C THR A 56 -12.82 2.66 -1.55
N ALA A 57 -13.99 2.22 -1.98
CA ALA A 57 -15.21 2.39 -1.18
C ALA A 57 -15.10 1.78 0.23
N GLN A 58 -14.31 0.71 0.38
CA GLN A 58 -14.11 0.01 1.67
C GLN A 58 -13.05 0.68 2.56
N THR A 59 -12.08 1.37 1.97
CA THR A 59 -10.98 2.00 2.71
C THR A 59 -11.17 3.51 2.91
N LYS A 60 -12.15 4.10 2.24
CA LYS A 60 -12.50 5.52 2.42
C LYS A 60 -12.84 5.80 3.88
N ASN A 61 -12.19 6.80 4.46
CA ASN A 61 -12.36 7.19 5.86
C ASN A 61 -12.17 5.99 6.82
N MET A 62 -11.25 5.07 6.51
CA MET A 62 -10.96 3.96 7.43
C MET A 62 -10.39 4.45 8.77
N ILE A 63 -9.73 5.60 8.78
CA ILE A 63 -9.35 6.33 9.99
C ILE A 63 -10.40 7.41 10.23
N ASN A 64 -11.26 7.17 11.21
CA ASN A 64 -12.38 8.01 11.60
C ASN A 64 -12.58 7.96 13.12
N GLU A 65 -13.55 8.69 13.67
CA GLU A 65 -13.83 8.73 15.09
C GLU A 65 -13.93 7.34 15.72
N LYS A 66 -14.60 6.38 15.06
CA LYS A 66 -14.79 5.01 15.59
C LYS A 66 -13.48 4.23 15.65
N SER A 67 -12.69 4.26 14.57
CA SER A 67 -11.39 3.57 14.54
C SER A 67 -10.39 4.22 15.50
N ILE A 68 -10.37 5.55 15.57
CA ILE A 68 -9.51 6.31 16.50
C ILE A 68 -9.86 5.99 17.96
N ALA A 69 -11.15 5.86 18.28
CA ALA A 69 -11.58 5.50 19.64
C ALA A 69 -11.03 4.13 20.10
N MET A 70 -10.81 3.19 19.18
CA MET A 70 -10.21 1.88 19.49
C MET A 70 -8.69 1.93 19.67
N MET A 71 -8.03 2.97 19.19
CA MET A 71 -6.58 3.08 19.25
C MET A 71 -6.08 3.38 20.66
N LYS A 72 -4.79 3.15 20.88
CA LYS A 72 -4.13 3.57 22.11
C LYS A 72 -4.10 5.08 22.23
N ASP A 73 -4.12 5.59 23.46
CA ASP A 73 -3.90 7.00 23.71
C ASP A 73 -2.45 7.39 23.35
N GLY A 74 -2.30 8.49 22.66
CA GLY A 74 -1.01 8.94 22.16
C GLY A 74 -0.50 8.18 20.94
N VAL A 75 -1.36 7.48 20.21
CA VAL A 75 -1.00 6.81 18.94
C VAL A 75 -0.43 7.81 17.93
N ARG A 76 0.46 7.35 17.07
CA ARG A 76 1.03 8.12 15.97
C ARG A 76 0.58 7.51 14.64
N ILE A 77 0.06 8.35 13.75
CA ILE A 77 -0.52 7.89 12.48
C ILE A 77 0.28 8.50 11.33
N ILE A 78 0.63 7.66 10.35
CA ILE A 78 1.39 8.04 9.16
C ILE A 78 0.54 7.66 7.93
N ASN A 79 0.17 8.67 7.14
CA ASN A 79 -0.57 8.47 5.91
C ASN A 79 0.16 9.14 4.74
N LEU A 80 0.95 8.35 4.03
CA LEU A 80 1.61 8.71 2.78
C LEU A 80 1.02 7.90 1.61
N ALA A 81 -0.20 7.39 1.78
CA ALA A 81 -0.85 6.53 0.79
C ALA A 81 -1.90 7.29 -0.04
N ARG A 82 -3.00 7.70 0.58
CA ARG A 82 -4.09 8.47 -0.07
C ARG A 82 -4.81 9.35 0.96
N ALA A 83 -5.19 10.56 0.56
CA ALA A 83 -5.90 11.51 1.42
C ALA A 83 -7.22 10.94 1.97
N ASP A 84 -8.02 10.32 1.10
CA ASP A 84 -9.36 9.78 1.40
C ASP A 84 -9.39 8.67 2.47
N LEU A 85 -8.26 8.16 2.93
CA LEU A 85 -8.21 7.13 3.96
C LEU A 85 -8.49 7.66 5.36
N VAL A 86 -8.31 8.96 5.57
CA VAL A 86 -8.43 9.62 6.87
C VAL A 86 -9.54 10.66 6.80
N CYS A 87 -10.46 10.62 7.76
CA CYS A 87 -11.42 11.70 7.98
C CYS A 87 -10.69 12.88 8.66
N ALA A 88 -10.48 13.97 7.94
CA ALA A 88 -9.66 15.09 8.40
C ALA A 88 -10.24 15.77 9.64
N ASP A 89 -11.57 15.94 9.72
CA ASP A 89 -12.24 16.54 10.88
C ASP A 89 -12.08 15.69 12.14
N ASP A 90 -12.25 14.36 12.01
CA ASP A 90 -12.07 13.41 13.13
C ASP A 90 -10.62 13.39 13.60
N MET A 91 -9.67 13.45 12.65
CA MET A 91 -8.25 13.52 12.95
C MET A 91 -7.88 14.79 13.69
N LYS A 92 -8.39 15.95 13.23
CA LYS A 92 -8.18 17.24 13.88
C LYS A 92 -8.69 17.24 15.33
N LYS A 93 -9.89 16.69 15.55
CA LYS A 93 -10.47 16.53 16.90
C LYS A 93 -9.58 15.63 17.76
N ALA A 94 -9.17 14.48 17.23
CA ALA A 94 -8.35 13.52 17.98
C ALA A 94 -6.95 14.06 18.37
N LEU A 95 -6.37 14.91 17.52
CA LEU A 95 -5.14 15.63 17.83
C LEU A 95 -5.35 16.65 18.97
N SER A 96 -6.43 17.42 18.90
CA SER A 96 -6.79 18.40 19.93
C SER A 96 -7.06 17.76 21.28
N ASP A 97 -7.71 16.59 21.27
CA ASP A 97 -8.05 15.82 22.48
C ASP A 97 -6.85 15.01 23.04
N GLY A 98 -5.72 15.01 22.32
CA GLY A 98 -4.52 14.25 22.71
C GLY A 98 -4.62 12.73 22.47
N LYS A 99 -5.70 12.24 21.88
CA LYS A 99 -5.89 10.83 21.54
C LYS A 99 -4.87 10.39 20.50
N VAL A 100 -4.61 11.24 19.48
CA VAL A 100 -3.53 11.09 18.51
C VAL A 100 -2.40 12.05 18.89
N ALA A 101 -1.21 11.54 19.16
CA ALA A 101 -0.06 12.36 19.53
C ALA A 101 0.61 13.04 18.34
N LYS A 102 0.60 12.39 17.15
CA LYS A 102 1.18 12.92 15.92
C LYS A 102 0.46 12.34 14.70
N TYR A 103 0.25 13.19 13.71
CA TYR A 103 -0.20 12.80 12.39
C TYR A 103 0.82 13.26 11.34
N VAL A 104 1.31 12.35 10.52
CA VAL A 104 2.24 12.63 9.42
C VAL A 104 1.53 12.33 8.11
N THR A 105 1.53 13.28 7.19
CA THR A 105 0.89 13.14 5.88
C THR A 105 1.65 13.92 4.81
N ASP A 106 1.51 13.52 3.56
CA ASP A 106 1.95 14.30 2.39
C ASP A 106 0.75 14.85 1.59
N PHE A 107 -0.43 14.88 2.21
CA PHE A 107 -1.65 15.50 1.68
C PHE A 107 -1.95 16.77 2.47
N ALA A 108 -1.54 17.91 1.89
CA ALA A 108 -1.79 19.22 2.46
C ALA A 108 -3.22 19.67 2.11
N ASP A 109 -4.14 19.52 3.03
CA ASP A 109 -5.47 20.15 2.94
C ASP A 109 -5.63 21.25 3.99
N ASP A 110 -6.63 22.13 3.79
CA ASP A 110 -6.87 23.28 4.66
C ASP A 110 -7.26 22.87 6.10
N ILE A 111 -7.66 21.62 6.32
CA ILE A 111 -8.11 21.13 7.62
C ILE A 111 -6.89 20.75 8.50
N VAL A 112 -5.85 20.22 7.89
CA VAL A 112 -4.67 19.73 8.62
C VAL A 112 -3.48 20.69 8.58
N LEU A 113 -3.47 21.66 7.64
CA LEU A 113 -2.43 22.69 7.56
C LEU A 113 -2.43 23.59 8.81
N GLY A 114 -1.26 23.73 9.43
CA GLY A 114 -1.09 24.58 10.62
C GLY A 114 -1.69 24.00 11.90
N VAL A 115 -2.24 22.79 11.89
CA VAL A 115 -2.72 22.11 13.09
C VAL A 115 -1.54 21.62 13.91
N GLU A 116 -1.57 21.86 15.20
CA GLU A 116 -0.52 21.39 16.13
C GLU A 116 -0.41 19.87 16.05
N ASN A 117 0.83 19.36 16.13
CA ASN A 117 1.13 17.92 16.05
C ASN A 117 0.86 17.26 14.68
N VAL A 118 0.59 18.02 13.63
CA VAL A 118 0.60 17.55 12.25
C VAL A 118 1.95 17.87 11.60
N ILE A 119 2.53 16.90 10.91
CA ILE A 119 3.71 17.06 10.07
C ILE A 119 3.27 16.83 8.63
N VAL A 120 3.28 17.90 7.84
CA VAL A 120 2.97 17.84 6.41
C VAL A 120 4.26 17.79 5.61
N LEU A 121 4.40 16.78 4.76
CA LEU A 121 5.51 16.60 3.84
C LEU A 121 5.07 16.98 2.41
N PRO A 122 5.99 17.40 1.54
CA PRO A 122 5.66 17.53 0.12
C PRO A 122 5.38 16.16 -0.50
N HIS A 123 4.34 16.08 -1.36
CA HIS A 123 3.95 14.85 -2.06
C HIS A 123 4.86 14.59 -3.28
N LEU A 124 6.06 14.09 -3.04
CA LEU A 124 7.11 13.93 -4.05
C LEU A 124 7.51 12.47 -4.33
N GLY A 125 6.73 11.50 -3.84
CA GLY A 125 7.09 10.08 -3.92
C GLY A 125 7.35 9.54 -5.33
N ALA A 126 6.70 10.12 -6.36
CA ALA A 126 6.91 9.77 -7.77
C ALA A 126 7.24 10.99 -8.64
N SER A 127 7.57 12.14 -8.05
CA SER A 127 7.74 13.42 -8.74
C SER A 127 9.14 14.01 -8.55
N THR A 128 10.13 13.15 -8.37
CA THR A 128 11.54 13.54 -8.46
C THR A 128 12.08 13.21 -9.85
N PRO A 129 13.08 13.96 -10.38
CA PRO A 129 13.67 13.64 -11.68
C PRO A 129 14.11 12.19 -11.82
N GLU A 130 14.72 11.61 -10.77
CA GLU A 130 15.17 10.22 -10.76
C GLU A 130 13.99 9.23 -10.81
N SER A 131 12.87 9.55 -10.14
CA SER A 131 11.67 8.74 -10.20
C SER A 131 11.03 8.74 -11.57
N GLU A 132 10.96 9.93 -12.21
CA GLU A 132 10.40 10.09 -13.56
C GLU A 132 11.24 9.35 -14.60
N ASP A 133 12.57 9.49 -14.55
CA ASP A 133 13.48 8.76 -15.40
C ASP A 133 13.38 7.24 -15.21
N ASN A 134 13.35 6.76 -13.97
CA ASN A 134 13.21 5.35 -13.67
C ASN A 134 11.85 4.78 -14.15
N CYS A 135 10.76 5.53 -13.98
CA CYS A 135 9.45 5.13 -14.48
C CYS A 135 9.44 5.01 -16.00
N ALA A 136 10.05 5.97 -16.72
CA ALA A 136 10.14 5.93 -18.17
C ALA A 136 10.93 4.72 -18.66
N VAL A 137 12.11 4.47 -18.06
CA VAL A 137 12.96 3.32 -18.38
C VAL A 137 12.25 1.99 -18.09
N MET A 138 11.60 1.87 -16.92
CA MET A 138 10.84 0.66 -16.57
C MET A 138 9.70 0.41 -17.56
N ALA A 139 8.90 1.43 -17.88
CA ALA A 139 7.81 1.31 -18.82
C ALA A 139 8.31 0.89 -20.22
N ALA A 140 9.41 1.45 -20.69
CA ALA A 140 10.01 1.07 -21.96
C ALA A 140 10.44 -0.41 -21.95
N HIS A 141 11.12 -0.88 -20.92
CA HIS A 141 11.54 -2.27 -20.78
C HIS A 141 10.35 -3.24 -20.71
N GLU A 142 9.27 -2.87 -20.02
CA GLU A 142 8.06 -3.70 -19.93
C GLU A 142 7.35 -3.81 -21.28
N ILE A 143 7.27 -2.71 -22.03
CA ILE A 143 6.69 -2.71 -23.39
C ILE A 143 7.55 -3.56 -24.32
N ILE A 144 8.88 -3.42 -24.29
CA ILE A 144 9.79 -4.23 -25.12
C ILE A 144 9.64 -5.71 -24.78
N ASP A 145 9.66 -6.07 -23.48
CA ASP A 145 9.51 -7.46 -23.05
C ASP A 145 8.15 -8.06 -23.46
N TYR A 146 7.08 -7.24 -23.46
CA TYR A 146 5.79 -7.65 -23.97
C TYR A 146 5.80 -7.86 -25.49
N LEU A 147 6.34 -6.93 -26.26
CA LEU A 147 6.35 -6.99 -27.73
C LEU A 147 7.28 -8.08 -28.26
N GLU A 148 8.43 -8.28 -27.64
CA GLU A 148 9.44 -9.25 -28.09
C GLU A 148 9.20 -10.66 -27.55
N ASN A 149 8.75 -10.76 -26.29
CA ASN A 149 8.65 -12.03 -25.57
C ASN A 149 7.20 -12.40 -25.17
N GLY A 150 6.22 -11.51 -25.33
CA GLY A 150 4.84 -11.71 -24.87
C GLY A 150 4.72 -11.83 -23.33
N ASN A 151 5.70 -11.36 -22.58
CA ASN A 151 5.65 -11.36 -21.13
C ASN A 151 4.79 -10.21 -20.62
N ILE A 152 4.01 -10.46 -19.57
CA ILE A 152 3.17 -9.47 -18.90
C ILE A 152 3.74 -9.26 -17.50
N LYS A 153 4.18 -8.03 -17.20
CA LYS A 153 4.70 -7.63 -15.89
C LYS A 153 4.02 -6.33 -15.46
N ASN A 154 3.72 -6.21 -14.18
CA ASN A 154 3.15 -5.00 -13.54
C ASN A 154 1.91 -4.41 -14.24
N SER A 155 1.18 -5.22 -14.98
CA SER A 155 -0.05 -4.80 -15.65
C SER A 155 -1.15 -4.50 -14.63
N VAL A 156 -1.91 -3.42 -14.84
CA VAL A 156 -3.04 -3.04 -13.97
C VAL A 156 -4.30 -3.86 -14.20
N ASN A 157 -4.41 -4.54 -15.34
CA ASN A 157 -5.63 -5.25 -15.77
C ASN A 157 -5.40 -6.74 -16.09
N LEU A 158 -4.16 -7.18 -16.17
CA LEU A 158 -3.81 -8.57 -16.44
C LEU A 158 -2.87 -9.11 -15.36
N PRO A 159 -2.96 -10.39 -15.00
CA PRO A 159 -2.01 -11.00 -14.08
C PRO A 159 -0.62 -11.08 -14.71
N ASN A 160 0.42 -11.08 -13.87
CA ASN A 160 1.77 -11.33 -14.34
C ASN A 160 1.86 -12.71 -14.98
N ALA A 161 2.41 -12.76 -16.18
CA ALA A 161 2.65 -14.00 -16.93
C ALA A 161 3.99 -13.91 -17.63
N THR A 162 4.93 -14.77 -17.26
CA THR A 162 6.26 -14.81 -17.87
C THR A 162 6.61 -16.25 -18.27
N MET A 163 7.19 -16.39 -19.44
CA MET A 163 7.69 -17.67 -19.93
C MET A 163 8.93 -17.43 -20.78
N ASN A 164 9.97 -18.23 -20.57
CA ASN A 164 11.15 -18.14 -21.42
C ASN A 164 10.78 -18.45 -22.89
N ALA A 165 11.23 -17.60 -23.79
CA ALA A 165 11.01 -17.80 -25.21
C ALA A 165 11.99 -18.89 -25.74
N VAL A 166 11.49 -20.13 -25.85
CA VAL A 166 12.18 -21.22 -26.52
C VAL A 166 11.26 -21.74 -27.61
N GLY A 167 11.58 -21.48 -28.86
CA GLY A 167 10.73 -21.83 -30.00
C GLY A 167 9.54 -20.88 -30.16
N THR A 168 8.39 -21.42 -30.59
CA THR A 168 7.16 -20.63 -30.77
C THR A 168 6.38 -20.54 -29.46
N LYS A 169 6.06 -19.32 -29.04
CA LYS A 169 5.26 -19.03 -27.86
C LYS A 169 3.86 -18.57 -28.28
N VAL A 170 2.84 -19.17 -27.70
CA VAL A 170 1.44 -18.74 -27.86
C VAL A 170 0.93 -18.20 -26.54
N CYS A 171 0.51 -16.95 -26.55
CA CYS A 171 -0.13 -16.31 -25.40
C CYS A 171 -1.64 -16.22 -25.63
N VAL A 172 -2.43 -16.73 -24.69
CA VAL A 172 -3.90 -16.66 -24.75
C VAL A 172 -4.39 -15.85 -23.56
N ILE A 173 -5.07 -14.73 -23.86
CA ILE A 173 -5.75 -13.91 -22.88
C ILE A 173 -7.21 -14.32 -22.85
N HIS A 174 -7.69 -14.80 -21.71
CA HIS A 174 -9.04 -15.35 -21.60
C HIS A 174 -9.69 -15.05 -20.25
N LYS A 175 -11.03 -15.15 -20.21
CA LYS A 175 -11.75 -15.28 -18.94
C LYS A 175 -11.62 -16.73 -18.47
N ASN A 176 -11.35 -16.94 -17.17
CA ASN A 176 -11.25 -18.29 -16.61
C ASN A 176 -12.64 -18.94 -16.55
N ILE A 177 -13.06 -19.54 -17.66
CA ILE A 177 -14.32 -20.27 -17.77
C ILE A 177 -14.07 -21.78 -17.73
N PRO A 178 -15.02 -22.58 -17.21
CA PRO A 178 -14.92 -24.04 -17.20
C PRO A 178 -14.61 -24.60 -18.59
N THR A 179 -13.83 -25.67 -18.67
CA THR A 179 -13.46 -26.41 -19.89
C THR A 179 -12.59 -25.67 -20.92
N LEU A 180 -12.16 -24.43 -20.66
CA LEU A 180 -11.38 -23.67 -21.62
C LEU A 180 -10.07 -24.38 -22.04
N ILE A 181 -9.33 -24.92 -21.08
CA ILE A 181 -8.05 -25.64 -21.37
C ILE A 181 -8.32 -26.83 -22.28
N ALA A 182 -9.39 -27.60 -22.03
CA ALA A 182 -9.76 -28.75 -22.86
C ALA A 182 -10.23 -28.35 -24.27
N ALA A 183 -10.65 -27.10 -24.47
CA ALA A 183 -11.02 -26.58 -25.79
C ALA A 183 -9.81 -26.05 -26.57
N MET A 184 -8.67 -25.85 -25.92
CA MET A 184 -7.43 -25.34 -26.53
C MET A 184 -6.45 -26.46 -26.89
N THR A 185 -6.65 -27.66 -26.34
CA THR A 185 -5.86 -28.88 -26.62
C THR A 185 -6.58 -29.81 -27.57
#